data_c84f181530f7faa325ca16901a176bb4
#
_entry.id   c84f181530f7faa325ca16901a176bb4
#
_cell.length_a   1.000
_cell.length_b   1.000
_cell.length_c   1.000
_cell.angle_alpha   90.00
_cell.angle_beta   90.00
_cell.angle_gamma   90.00
#
_symmetry.space_group_name_H-M   'P 1'
#
loop_
_entity.id
_entity.type
_entity.pdbx_description
1 polymer ?
#
loop_
_entity_poly.entity_id
_entity_poly.type
_entity_poly.pdbx_seq_one_letter_code
_entity_poly.pdbx_strand_id
1 'polypeptide(L)'
;MLPVMLHRVLASTATRAFSTARTTCKPLELAHEVFEPSPSDRPMFQKTSALVICHGLYGSKQNWRSLAKAMVKEFALPIYTLDMRNHGSSPHADTMTYLDMAGDIEKFFSDKQLSNVTLIGHSMGGKVAQTMALNPRLPSHALSHLISVDMTPAAGPISPEFMRYARCMVEINKERVQSRSEADKILKEIEPNLSVRQFLLTNLERQGETMQFRIPVEKIMHALEEIGEFPYAPPVDEHSAPERLWNGPTLFVKGERSKYINRHNIPLCKAYFPSMQLKVLPTGHWCQSE
;
A
#
# COMPACT_ATOMS: atom_id res chain seq x y z
N MET A 1 -47.23 -0.86 48.47
CA MET A 1 -45.81 -0.57 48.32
C MET A 1 -45.11 -1.80 47.74
N LEU A 2 -44.93 -1.84 46.43
CA LEU A 2 -44.10 -2.88 45.77
C LEU A 2 -42.77 -2.28 45.36
N PRO A 3 -41.64 -2.97 45.51
CA PRO A 3 -40.35 -2.49 45.06
C PRO A 3 -40.15 -2.82 43.56
N VAL A 4 -39.72 -1.80 42.81
CA VAL A 4 -39.35 -1.89 41.40
C VAL A 4 -37.97 -2.58 41.32
N MET A 5 -37.90 -3.75 40.66
CA MET A 5 -36.63 -4.41 40.31
C MET A 5 -36.05 -3.76 39.07
N LEU A 6 -34.85 -3.11 39.25
CA LEU A 6 -34.02 -2.58 38.20
C LEU A 6 -33.24 -3.76 37.58
N HIS A 7 -33.56 -4.17 36.36
CA HIS A 7 -32.72 -5.09 35.58
C HIS A 7 -31.56 -4.32 34.98
N ARG A 8 -30.35 -4.54 35.51
CA ARG A 8 -29.09 -4.13 34.88
C ARG A 8 -28.84 -5.05 33.67
N VAL A 9 -28.99 -4.50 32.47
CA VAL A 9 -28.50 -5.14 31.25
C VAL A 9 -26.96 -4.95 31.23
N LEU A 10 -26.23 -6.02 31.53
CA LEU A 10 -24.79 -6.11 31.33
C LEU A 10 -24.54 -6.24 29.81
N ALA A 11 -24.12 -5.15 29.17
CA ALA A 11 -23.57 -5.18 27.83
C ALA A 11 -22.22 -5.89 27.88
N SER A 12 -22.16 -7.12 27.39
CA SER A 12 -20.91 -7.86 27.17
C SER A 12 -20.19 -7.24 25.98
N THR A 13 -19.20 -6.41 26.26
CA THR A 13 -18.20 -6.00 25.25
C THR A 13 -17.27 -7.19 25.04
N ALA A 14 -17.55 -8.00 24.02
CA ALA A 14 -16.63 -9.03 23.56
C ALA A 14 -15.39 -8.34 22.96
N THR A 15 -14.36 -8.20 23.78
CA THR A 15 -13.01 -7.86 23.32
C THR A 15 -12.52 -9.03 22.45
N ARG A 16 -12.52 -8.86 21.13
CA ARG A 16 -11.86 -9.81 20.24
C ARG A 16 -10.37 -9.81 20.59
N ALA A 17 -9.92 -10.84 21.30
CA ALA A 17 -8.51 -11.10 21.51
C ALA A 17 -7.88 -11.35 20.13
N PHE A 18 -6.99 -10.47 19.71
CA PHE A 18 -6.18 -10.69 18.52
C PHE A 18 -5.28 -11.89 18.76
N SER A 19 -5.54 -12.98 18.05
CA SER A 19 -4.70 -14.18 18.08
C SER A 19 -3.32 -13.85 17.53
N THR A 20 -2.29 -13.95 18.38
CA THR A 20 -0.88 -13.62 18.10
C THR A 20 -0.15 -14.67 17.24
N ALA A 21 -0.83 -15.60 16.62
CA ALA A 21 -0.25 -16.64 15.78
C ALA A 21 -0.94 -16.72 14.42
N ARG A 22 -0.86 -15.65 13.59
CA ARG A 22 -1.03 -15.85 12.15
C ARG A 22 0.28 -16.38 11.62
N THR A 23 0.27 -17.61 11.12
CA THR A 23 1.33 -18.18 10.31
C THR A 23 1.55 -17.25 9.12
N THR A 24 2.66 -16.52 9.09
CA THR A 24 3.00 -15.70 7.93
C THR A 24 3.20 -16.62 6.73
N CYS A 25 2.58 -16.30 5.62
CA CYS A 25 2.79 -17.01 4.36
C CYS A 25 4.28 -16.89 3.97
N LYS A 26 4.80 -17.91 3.25
CA LYS A 26 6.18 -17.84 2.74
C LYS A 26 6.35 -16.56 1.90
N PRO A 27 7.38 -15.74 2.19
CA PRO A 27 7.66 -14.54 1.39
C PRO A 27 7.91 -14.87 -0.09
N LEU A 28 7.37 -14.04 -0.97
CA LEU A 28 7.46 -14.19 -2.41
C LEU A 28 8.66 -13.42 -2.98
N GLU A 29 9.14 -13.89 -4.13
CA GLU A 29 10.08 -13.13 -4.94
C GLU A 29 9.31 -12.11 -5.79
N LEU A 30 9.49 -10.81 -5.48
CA LEU A 30 8.76 -9.73 -6.15
C LEU A 30 9.39 -9.36 -7.49
N ALA A 31 8.58 -9.28 -8.53
CA ALA A 31 8.98 -8.69 -9.79
C ALA A 31 9.27 -7.20 -9.61
N HIS A 32 10.35 -6.72 -10.21
CA HIS A 32 10.79 -5.35 -10.06
C HIS A 32 11.43 -4.81 -11.34
N GLU A 33 11.58 -3.50 -11.39
CA GLU A 33 12.41 -2.79 -12.36
C GLU A 33 13.40 -1.93 -11.57
N VAL A 34 14.64 -1.86 -12.03
CA VAL A 34 15.67 -1.01 -11.44
C VAL A 34 16.08 0.07 -12.43
N PHE A 35 16.26 1.27 -11.92
CA PHE A 35 16.77 2.44 -12.65
C PHE A 35 18.09 2.83 -11.98
N GLU A 36 19.19 2.62 -12.69
CA GLU A 36 20.53 2.88 -12.19
C GLU A 36 21.00 4.30 -12.56
N PRO A 37 21.70 5.01 -11.65
CA PRO A 37 22.36 6.25 -11.99
C PRO A 37 23.53 6.01 -12.95
N SER A 38 23.95 7.07 -13.63
CA SER A 38 25.19 7.01 -14.43
C SER A 38 26.40 6.77 -13.50
N PRO A 39 27.42 5.99 -13.93
CA PRO A 39 28.64 5.79 -13.13
C PRO A 39 29.40 7.08 -12.78
N SER A 40 29.18 8.16 -13.52
CA SER A 40 29.75 9.49 -13.26
C SER A 40 28.99 10.29 -12.21
N ASP A 41 27.75 9.89 -11.89
CA ASP A 41 26.91 10.63 -10.97
C ASP A 41 27.35 10.38 -9.52
N ARG A 42 27.18 11.40 -8.67
CA ARG A 42 27.46 11.30 -7.24
C ARG A 42 26.14 11.31 -6.48
N PRO A 43 25.94 10.39 -5.51
CA PRO A 43 24.73 10.37 -4.71
C PRO A 43 24.52 11.68 -3.96
N MET A 44 23.31 12.23 -4.03
CA MET A 44 22.93 13.40 -3.24
C MET A 44 22.85 13.08 -1.75
N PHE A 45 22.44 11.85 -1.40
CA PHE A 45 22.28 11.40 -0.03
C PHE A 45 23.27 10.30 0.33
N GLN A 46 24.18 10.57 1.28
CA GLN A 46 25.15 9.58 1.74
C GLN A 46 24.58 8.52 2.68
N LYS A 47 23.41 8.80 3.31
CA LYS A 47 22.76 7.89 4.28
C LYS A 47 21.79 6.90 3.65
N THR A 48 21.43 7.07 2.40
CA THR A 48 20.50 6.21 1.66
C THR A 48 21.25 5.49 0.55
N SER A 49 21.13 4.17 0.47
CA SER A 49 21.81 3.37 -0.56
C SER A 49 20.93 3.18 -1.82
N ALA A 50 19.62 3.18 -1.66
CA ALA A 50 18.65 3.00 -2.73
C ALA A 50 17.27 3.54 -2.32
N LEU A 51 16.44 3.84 -3.32
CA LEU A 51 15.01 4.04 -3.09
C LEU A 51 14.25 2.80 -3.56
N VAL A 52 13.27 2.35 -2.77
CA VAL A 52 12.37 1.24 -3.12
C VAL A 52 10.93 1.75 -3.07
N ILE A 53 10.17 1.52 -4.14
CA ILE A 53 8.83 2.07 -4.34
C ILE A 53 7.80 0.96 -4.42
N CYS A 54 6.78 1.04 -3.55
CA CYS A 54 5.64 0.14 -3.47
C CYS A 54 4.37 0.86 -3.94
N HIS A 55 3.71 0.32 -4.97
CA HIS A 55 2.49 0.89 -5.54
C HIS A 55 1.24 0.61 -4.67
N GLY A 56 0.14 1.31 -4.98
CA GLY A 56 -1.18 1.08 -4.38
C GLY A 56 -1.96 -0.07 -5.03
N LEU A 57 -3.15 -0.34 -4.49
CA LEU A 57 -4.06 -1.38 -4.97
C LEU A 57 -4.36 -1.19 -6.47
N TYR A 58 -4.39 -2.30 -7.22
CA TYR A 58 -4.51 -2.37 -8.68
C TYR A 58 -3.38 -1.69 -9.45
N GLY A 59 -2.32 -1.24 -8.77
CA GLY A 59 -1.15 -0.66 -9.40
C GLY A 59 -0.13 -1.70 -9.89
N SER A 60 0.98 -1.19 -10.37
CA SER A 60 2.16 -1.97 -10.73
C SER A 60 3.42 -1.09 -10.71
N LYS A 61 4.60 -1.71 -10.82
CA LYS A 61 5.88 -1.01 -10.98
C LYS A 61 5.89 0.01 -12.11
N GLN A 62 5.09 -0.24 -13.17
CA GLN A 62 5.02 0.64 -14.34
C GLN A 62 4.43 2.01 -14.04
N ASN A 63 3.55 2.13 -13.05
CA ASN A 63 2.94 3.39 -12.66
C ASN A 63 3.96 4.42 -12.12
N TRP A 64 5.11 3.93 -11.68
CA TRP A 64 6.18 4.75 -11.10
C TRP A 64 7.37 5.00 -12.04
N ARG A 65 7.35 4.39 -13.24
CA ARG A 65 8.49 4.41 -14.16
C ARG A 65 8.98 5.82 -14.52
N SER A 66 8.07 6.74 -14.81
CA SER A 66 8.42 8.12 -15.19
C SER A 66 9.04 8.86 -14.01
N LEU A 67 8.42 8.72 -12.82
CA LEU A 67 8.91 9.35 -11.60
C LEU A 67 10.24 8.75 -11.14
N ALA A 68 10.41 7.42 -11.24
CA ALA A 68 11.66 6.74 -10.92
C ALA A 68 12.81 7.24 -11.80
N LYS A 69 12.59 7.42 -13.11
CA LYS A 69 13.57 8.00 -14.03
C LYS A 69 13.96 9.44 -13.65
N ALA A 70 13.00 10.25 -13.21
CA ALA A 70 13.28 11.60 -12.73
C ALA A 70 14.08 11.57 -11.41
N MET A 71 13.69 10.71 -10.48
CA MET A 71 14.37 10.55 -9.19
C MET A 71 15.82 10.06 -9.34
N VAL A 72 16.10 9.14 -10.28
CA VAL A 72 17.49 8.71 -10.56
C VAL A 72 18.35 9.89 -10.97
N LYS A 73 17.84 10.75 -11.86
CA LYS A 73 18.59 11.95 -12.32
C LYS A 73 18.83 12.94 -11.19
N GLU A 74 17.85 13.08 -10.29
CA GLU A 74 17.91 14.04 -9.19
C GLU A 74 18.81 13.55 -8.04
N PHE A 75 18.67 12.28 -7.65
CA PHE A 75 19.30 11.77 -6.43
C PHE A 75 20.59 10.98 -6.69
N ALA A 76 20.83 10.57 -7.92
CA ALA A 76 21.96 9.70 -8.32
C ALA A 76 22.03 8.41 -7.47
N LEU A 77 20.88 7.81 -7.19
CA LEU A 77 20.72 6.57 -6.43
C LEU A 77 19.96 5.53 -7.25
N PRO A 78 20.21 4.23 -7.05
CA PRO A 78 19.39 3.17 -7.61
C PRO A 78 17.94 3.29 -7.13
N ILE A 79 17.00 3.21 -8.05
CA ILE A 79 15.56 3.25 -7.76
C ILE A 79 14.94 1.93 -8.18
N TYR A 80 14.35 1.20 -7.24
CA TYR A 80 13.62 -0.03 -7.48
C TYR A 80 12.12 0.25 -7.43
N THR A 81 11.39 -0.13 -8.46
CA THR A 81 9.92 -0.15 -8.44
C THR A 81 9.45 -1.60 -8.40
N LEU A 82 8.62 -1.94 -7.42
CA LEU A 82 8.17 -3.31 -7.18
C LEU A 82 6.77 -3.53 -7.74
N ASP A 83 6.49 -4.75 -8.21
CA ASP A 83 5.13 -5.28 -8.24
C ASP A 83 4.86 -5.98 -6.90
N MET A 84 3.87 -5.54 -6.15
CA MET A 84 3.46 -6.21 -4.91
C MET A 84 2.83 -7.57 -5.23
N ARG A 85 2.75 -8.53 -4.26
CA ARG A 85 2.03 -9.80 -4.46
C ARG A 85 0.66 -9.57 -5.08
N ASN A 86 0.19 -10.47 -5.91
CA ASN A 86 -1.07 -10.38 -6.66
C ASN A 86 -1.15 -9.22 -7.66
N HIS A 87 -0.05 -8.52 -7.95
CA HIS A 87 -0.03 -7.40 -8.90
C HIS A 87 1.09 -7.54 -9.92
N GLY A 88 0.88 -6.88 -11.05
CA GLY A 88 1.87 -6.81 -12.13
C GLY A 88 2.35 -8.19 -12.60
N SER A 89 3.64 -8.42 -12.50
CA SER A 89 4.29 -9.70 -12.86
C SER A 89 4.76 -10.49 -11.64
N SER A 90 4.43 -10.04 -10.42
CA SER A 90 4.74 -10.79 -9.20
C SER A 90 3.85 -12.01 -9.04
N PRO A 91 4.30 -13.06 -8.31
CA PRO A 91 3.53 -14.25 -8.08
C PRO A 91 2.18 -13.99 -7.41
N HIS A 92 1.20 -14.84 -7.73
CA HIS A 92 -0.10 -14.82 -7.08
C HIS A 92 -0.08 -15.66 -5.80
N ALA A 93 -0.77 -15.19 -4.77
CA ALA A 93 -0.94 -15.84 -3.48
C ALA A 93 -2.38 -15.73 -2.99
N ASP A 94 -2.76 -16.64 -2.08
CA ASP A 94 -4.12 -16.64 -1.51
C ASP A 94 -4.26 -15.62 -0.38
N THR A 95 -3.15 -15.19 0.23
CA THR A 95 -3.12 -14.19 1.30
C THR A 95 -2.51 -12.88 0.81
N MET A 96 -3.03 -11.77 1.33
CA MET A 96 -2.58 -10.43 0.96
C MET A 96 -2.62 -9.49 2.18
N THR A 97 -2.19 -10.00 3.35
CA THR A 97 -2.10 -9.19 4.57
C THR A 97 -0.91 -8.22 4.49
N TYR A 98 -0.95 -7.16 5.27
CA TYR A 98 0.18 -6.23 5.36
C TYR A 98 1.45 -6.87 5.92
N LEU A 99 1.33 -7.86 6.81
CA LEU A 99 2.47 -8.63 7.31
C LEU A 99 3.09 -9.49 6.22
N ASP A 100 2.27 -10.15 5.39
CA ASP A 100 2.76 -10.93 4.25
C ASP A 100 3.48 -10.05 3.24
N MET A 101 2.89 -8.89 2.88
CA MET A 101 3.47 -7.94 1.93
C MET A 101 4.76 -7.32 2.46
N ALA A 102 4.83 -7.00 3.76
CA ALA A 102 6.06 -6.52 4.40
C ALA A 102 7.16 -7.59 4.36
N GLY A 103 6.81 -8.85 4.64
CA GLY A 103 7.74 -9.99 4.53
C GLY A 103 8.29 -10.18 3.12
N ASP A 104 7.51 -9.93 2.08
CA ASP A 104 8.00 -9.96 0.69
C ASP A 104 9.07 -8.89 0.46
N ILE A 105 8.87 -7.67 1.01
CA ILE A 105 9.85 -6.58 0.89
C ILE A 105 11.11 -6.89 1.69
N GLU A 106 10.98 -7.45 2.89
CA GLU A 106 12.13 -7.88 3.68
C GLU A 106 12.96 -8.93 2.92
N LYS A 107 12.29 -9.91 2.29
CA LYS A 107 12.95 -10.88 1.42
C LYS A 107 13.64 -10.18 0.24
N PHE A 108 12.96 -9.24 -0.42
CA PHE A 108 13.54 -8.47 -1.51
C PHE A 108 14.80 -7.72 -1.08
N PHE A 109 14.80 -7.09 0.09
CA PHE A 109 15.99 -6.41 0.63
C PHE A 109 17.14 -7.39 0.88
N SER A 110 16.82 -8.56 1.44
CA SER A 110 17.80 -9.62 1.67
C SER A 110 18.40 -10.14 0.36
N ASP A 111 17.56 -10.48 -0.61
CA ASP A 111 17.98 -11.03 -1.91
C ASP A 111 18.84 -10.03 -2.71
N LYS A 112 18.56 -8.74 -2.59
CA LYS A 112 19.32 -7.64 -3.24
C LYS A 112 20.43 -7.07 -2.36
N GLN A 113 20.63 -7.58 -1.15
CA GLN A 113 21.61 -7.08 -0.18
C GLN A 113 21.47 -5.57 0.09
N LEU A 114 20.21 -5.09 0.13
CA LEU A 114 19.90 -3.69 0.36
C LEU A 114 19.91 -3.35 1.86
N SER A 115 20.50 -2.21 2.19
CA SER A 115 20.48 -1.63 3.54
C SER A 115 20.39 -0.12 3.44
N ASN A 116 19.96 0.55 4.52
CA ASN A 116 19.79 2.00 4.56
C ASN A 116 18.89 2.52 3.40
N VAL A 117 17.79 1.83 3.16
CA VAL A 117 16.85 2.13 2.06
C VAL A 117 15.90 3.25 2.43
N THR A 118 15.62 4.16 1.50
CA THR A 118 14.40 5.00 1.57
C THR A 118 13.25 4.21 0.98
N LEU A 119 12.31 3.78 1.82
CA LEU A 119 11.12 3.03 1.40
C LEU A 119 9.95 3.99 1.15
N ILE A 120 9.43 3.98 -0.07
CA ILE A 120 8.32 4.81 -0.52
C ILE A 120 7.11 3.92 -0.78
N GLY A 121 5.96 4.22 -0.18
CA GLY A 121 4.73 3.49 -0.43
C GLY A 121 3.55 4.41 -0.69
N HIS A 122 2.75 4.11 -1.70
CA HIS A 122 1.52 4.81 -2.01
C HIS A 122 0.30 3.96 -1.63
N SER A 123 -0.67 4.56 -0.95
CA SER A 123 -1.94 3.91 -0.61
C SER A 123 -1.70 2.55 0.10
N MET A 124 -2.15 1.42 -0.45
CA MET A 124 -1.83 0.08 0.06
C MET A 124 -0.32 -0.09 0.31
N GLY A 125 0.54 0.27 -0.66
CA GLY A 125 2.00 0.25 -0.48
C GLY A 125 2.49 1.13 0.66
N GLY A 126 1.77 2.22 0.97
CA GLY A 126 2.03 3.08 2.13
C GLY A 126 1.84 2.33 3.45
N LYS A 127 0.74 1.60 3.62
CA LYS A 127 0.53 0.75 4.80
C LYS A 127 1.55 -0.40 4.88
N VAL A 128 1.95 -0.97 3.73
CA VAL A 128 3.02 -1.99 3.70
C VAL A 128 4.34 -1.41 4.22
N ALA A 129 4.73 -0.24 3.72
CA ALA A 129 5.95 0.43 4.16
C ALA A 129 5.93 0.81 5.64
N GLN A 130 4.78 1.30 6.13
CA GLN A 130 4.55 1.57 7.55
C GLN A 130 4.63 0.28 8.38
N THR A 131 4.01 -0.81 7.92
CA THR A 131 4.05 -2.12 8.59
C THR A 131 5.48 -2.63 8.72
N MET A 132 6.28 -2.53 7.66
CA MET A 132 7.69 -2.91 7.68
C MET A 132 8.50 -2.06 8.66
N ALA A 133 8.33 -0.72 8.65
CA ALA A 133 9.04 0.17 9.56
C ALA A 133 8.72 -0.10 11.04
N LEU A 134 7.51 -0.54 11.34
CA LEU A 134 7.06 -0.89 12.70
C LEU A 134 7.37 -2.33 13.10
N ASN A 135 7.97 -3.15 12.22
CA ASN A 135 8.34 -4.53 12.55
C ASN A 135 9.49 -4.53 13.57
N PRO A 136 9.29 -5.08 14.79
CA PRO A 136 10.32 -5.09 15.84
C PRO A 136 11.55 -5.93 15.49
N ARG A 137 11.44 -6.79 14.47
CA ARG A 137 12.54 -7.65 13.99
C ARG A 137 13.29 -7.06 12.82
N LEU A 138 12.84 -5.89 12.30
CA LEU A 138 13.53 -5.22 11.21
C LEU A 138 14.92 -4.78 11.67
N PRO A 139 16.00 -5.16 10.96
CA PRO A 139 17.34 -4.68 11.26
C PRO A 139 17.41 -3.14 11.26
N SER A 140 18.10 -2.56 12.25
CA SER A 140 18.18 -1.10 12.41
C SER A 140 18.77 -0.36 11.22
N HIS A 141 19.55 -1.07 10.41
CA HIS A 141 20.16 -0.55 9.18
C HIS A 141 19.32 -0.82 7.90
N ALA A 142 18.15 -1.44 8.00
CA ALA A 142 17.35 -1.76 6.82
C ALA A 142 16.78 -0.48 6.16
N LEU A 143 16.22 0.40 6.96
CA LEU A 143 15.61 1.65 6.49
C LEU A 143 16.41 2.88 6.96
N SER A 144 16.65 3.81 6.05
CA SER A 144 17.13 5.16 6.35
C SER A 144 15.98 6.15 6.51
N HIS A 145 14.94 6.04 5.66
CA HIS A 145 13.78 6.92 5.63
C HIS A 145 12.51 6.14 5.23
N LEU A 146 11.37 6.64 5.68
CA LEU A 146 10.05 6.19 5.27
C LEU A 146 9.28 7.33 4.59
N ILE A 147 8.70 7.07 3.42
CA ILE A 147 7.79 8.01 2.75
C ILE A 147 6.45 7.30 2.50
N SER A 148 5.42 7.79 3.17
CA SER A 148 4.04 7.29 3.00
C SER A 148 3.23 8.29 2.19
N VAL A 149 2.83 7.90 0.97
CA VAL A 149 2.08 8.75 0.04
C VAL A 149 0.60 8.45 0.18
N ASP A 150 -0.11 9.43 0.69
CA ASP A 150 -1.55 9.53 0.89
C ASP A 150 -2.19 8.31 1.60
N MET A 151 -1.53 7.84 2.66
CA MET A 151 -2.01 6.75 3.50
C MET A 151 -1.54 6.88 4.96
N THR A 152 -2.41 6.47 5.89
CA THR A 152 -2.16 6.46 7.34
C THR A 152 -2.14 5.04 7.91
N PRO A 153 -1.58 4.81 9.10
CA PRO A 153 -1.60 3.52 9.81
C PRO A 153 -2.96 3.24 10.50
N ALA A 154 -4.03 3.83 10.01
CA ALA A 154 -5.35 3.62 10.56
C ALA A 154 -6.02 2.39 9.93
N ALA A 155 -6.61 1.54 10.78
CA ALA A 155 -7.57 0.54 10.32
C ALA A 155 -8.91 1.22 9.99
N GLY A 156 -9.60 0.69 9.00
CA GLY A 156 -10.92 1.16 8.59
C GLY A 156 -11.32 0.63 7.21
N PRO A 157 -12.61 0.68 6.89
CA PRO A 157 -13.08 0.17 5.60
C PRO A 157 -12.43 0.94 4.44
N ILE A 158 -12.03 0.21 3.43
CA ILE A 158 -11.59 0.84 2.17
C ILE A 158 -12.78 1.47 1.46
N SER A 159 -12.50 2.43 0.59
CA SER A 159 -13.55 3.08 -0.18
C SER A 159 -14.34 2.08 -1.04
N PRO A 160 -15.69 2.14 -1.06
CA PRO A 160 -16.54 1.17 -1.77
C PRO A 160 -16.27 1.05 -3.27
N GLU A 161 -15.67 2.07 -3.88
CA GLU A 161 -15.29 2.03 -5.29
C GLU A 161 -14.32 0.89 -5.62
N PHE A 162 -13.38 0.54 -4.73
CA PHE A 162 -12.43 -0.55 -4.99
C PHE A 162 -13.13 -1.91 -5.16
N MET A 163 -14.17 -2.16 -4.37
CA MET A 163 -15.00 -3.37 -4.55
C MET A 163 -15.78 -3.32 -5.88
N ARG A 164 -16.30 -2.14 -6.27
CA ARG A 164 -16.99 -1.99 -7.56
C ARG A 164 -16.03 -2.21 -8.74
N TYR A 165 -14.81 -1.70 -8.64
CA TYR A 165 -13.78 -1.95 -9.66
C TYR A 165 -13.44 -3.43 -9.77
N ALA A 166 -13.25 -4.14 -8.65
CA ALA A 166 -13.00 -5.58 -8.67
C ALA A 166 -14.13 -6.35 -9.35
N ARG A 167 -15.39 -6.10 -8.96
CA ARG A 167 -16.56 -6.75 -9.59
C ARG A 167 -16.63 -6.51 -11.08
N CYS A 168 -16.40 -5.28 -11.52
CA CYS A 168 -16.39 -4.92 -12.92
C CYS A 168 -15.25 -5.60 -13.70
N MET A 169 -14.05 -5.69 -13.10
CA MET A 169 -12.93 -6.41 -13.72
C MET A 169 -13.21 -7.92 -13.85
N VAL A 170 -13.87 -8.53 -12.85
CA VAL A 170 -14.32 -9.93 -12.94
C VAL A 170 -15.34 -10.09 -14.08
N GLU A 171 -16.28 -9.16 -14.22
CA GLU A 171 -17.27 -9.18 -15.29
C GLU A 171 -16.61 -9.07 -16.67
N ILE A 172 -15.68 -8.13 -16.85
CA ILE A 172 -14.91 -7.98 -18.10
C ILE A 172 -14.19 -9.29 -18.48
N ASN A 173 -13.61 -10.01 -17.49
CA ASN A 173 -12.98 -11.29 -17.75
C ASN A 173 -13.99 -12.36 -18.22
N LYS A 174 -15.23 -12.35 -17.67
CA LYS A 174 -16.30 -13.28 -18.05
C LYS A 174 -16.86 -12.98 -19.45
N GLU A 175 -17.03 -11.70 -19.77
CA GLU A 175 -17.54 -11.22 -21.07
C GLU A 175 -16.56 -11.52 -22.24
N ARG A 176 -15.31 -11.92 -21.93
CA ARG A 176 -14.30 -12.28 -22.93
C ARG A 176 -14.11 -11.19 -24.00
N VAL A 177 -14.08 -9.93 -23.58
CA VAL A 177 -13.90 -8.77 -24.47
C VAL A 177 -12.68 -8.93 -25.39
N GLN A 178 -12.76 -8.43 -26.62
CA GLN A 178 -11.70 -8.60 -27.61
C GLN A 178 -10.76 -7.39 -27.68
N SER A 179 -11.14 -6.28 -27.07
CA SER A 179 -10.35 -5.05 -27.12
C SER A 179 -10.38 -4.28 -25.79
N ARG A 180 -9.33 -3.47 -25.59
CA ARG A 180 -9.28 -2.51 -24.48
C ARG A 180 -10.43 -1.50 -24.54
N SER A 181 -10.89 -1.14 -25.74
CA SER A 181 -12.01 -0.22 -25.96
C SER A 181 -13.33 -0.81 -25.45
N GLU A 182 -13.56 -2.11 -25.64
CA GLU A 182 -14.73 -2.79 -25.09
C GLU A 182 -14.69 -2.83 -23.57
N ALA A 183 -13.54 -3.17 -22.97
CA ALA A 183 -13.35 -3.13 -21.53
C ALA A 183 -13.57 -1.71 -20.96
N ASP A 184 -13.07 -0.66 -21.63
CA ASP A 184 -13.28 0.74 -21.22
C ASP A 184 -14.77 1.13 -21.24
N LYS A 185 -15.55 0.66 -22.22
CA LYS A 185 -17.00 0.92 -22.26
C LYS A 185 -17.71 0.34 -21.02
N ILE A 186 -17.37 -0.89 -20.63
CA ILE A 186 -17.95 -1.53 -19.43
C ILE A 186 -17.53 -0.77 -18.16
N LEU A 187 -16.24 -0.43 -18.03
CA LEU A 187 -15.75 0.35 -16.90
C LEU A 187 -16.39 1.73 -16.78
N LYS A 188 -16.74 2.36 -17.93
CA LYS A 188 -17.35 3.69 -17.96
C LYS A 188 -18.71 3.76 -17.27
N GLU A 189 -19.44 2.64 -17.21
CA GLU A 189 -20.74 2.55 -16.51
C GLU A 189 -20.62 2.78 -14.99
N ILE A 190 -19.43 2.49 -14.42
CA ILE A 190 -19.20 2.58 -12.98
C ILE A 190 -18.18 3.64 -12.58
N GLU A 191 -17.33 4.07 -13.51
CA GLU A 191 -16.27 5.05 -13.28
C GLU A 191 -16.21 6.09 -14.41
N PRO A 192 -16.72 7.32 -14.18
CA PRO A 192 -16.72 8.36 -15.18
C PRO A 192 -15.33 8.96 -15.47
N ASN A 193 -14.40 8.87 -14.49
CA ASN A 193 -13.06 9.44 -14.62
C ASN A 193 -12.19 8.60 -15.54
N LEU A 194 -11.80 9.19 -16.68
CA LEU A 194 -10.98 8.51 -17.68
C LEU A 194 -9.62 8.08 -17.13
N SER A 195 -8.97 8.89 -16.30
CA SER A 195 -7.64 8.57 -15.75
C SER A 195 -7.70 7.34 -14.85
N VAL A 196 -8.76 7.19 -14.04
CA VAL A 196 -8.97 6.01 -13.21
C VAL A 196 -9.20 4.76 -14.07
N ARG A 197 -10.04 4.85 -15.10
CA ARG A 197 -10.25 3.72 -16.02
C ARG A 197 -8.96 3.32 -16.74
N GLN A 198 -8.20 4.28 -17.25
CA GLN A 198 -6.92 3.99 -17.90
C GLN A 198 -5.93 3.33 -16.93
N PHE A 199 -5.90 3.77 -15.67
CA PHE A 199 -5.11 3.13 -14.63
C PHE A 199 -5.53 1.66 -14.41
N LEU A 200 -6.81 1.36 -14.22
CA LEU A 200 -7.30 -0.02 -14.07
C LEU A 200 -6.95 -0.88 -15.27
N LEU A 201 -7.14 -0.33 -16.47
CA LEU A 201 -6.86 -1.00 -17.75
C LEU A 201 -5.35 -1.25 -17.98
N THR A 202 -4.44 -0.66 -17.21
CA THR A 202 -3.00 -1.04 -17.28
C THR A 202 -2.77 -2.51 -16.93
N ASN A 203 -3.71 -3.13 -16.21
CA ASN A 203 -3.67 -4.55 -15.85
C ASN A 203 -4.31 -5.46 -16.91
N LEU A 204 -4.92 -4.90 -17.95
CA LEU A 204 -5.57 -5.66 -19.01
C LEU A 204 -4.56 -6.04 -20.07
N GLU A 205 -4.45 -7.32 -20.37
CA GLU A 205 -3.54 -7.86 -21.38
C GLU A 205 -4.25 -8.83 -22.32
N ARG A 206 -3.65 -9.09 -23.48
CA ARG A 206 -4.20 -10.04 -24.45
C ARG A 206 -3.87 -11.47 -24.06
N GLN A 207 -4.90 -12.32 -23.98
CA GLN A 207 -4.77 -13.76 -23.80
C GLN A 207 -5.50 -14.48 -24.94
N GLY A 208 -4.74 -14.92 -25.94
CA GLY A 208 -5.28 -15.47 -27.17
C GLY A 208 -6.10 -14.40 -27.93
N GLU A 209 -7.38 -14.67 -28.17
CA GLU A 209 -8.29 -13.77 -28.89
C GLU A 209 -8.97 -12.74 -27.96
N THR A 210 -8.87 -12.91 -26.66
CA THR A 210 -9.57 -12.05 -25.67
C THR A 210 -8.59 -11.20 -24.87
N MET A 211 -9.13 -10.19 -24.21
CA MET A 211 -8.43 -9.39 -23.22
C MET A 211 -8.85 -9.86 -21.81
N GLN A 212 -7.88 -10.00 -20.90
CA GLN A 212 -8.13 -10.39 -19.50
C GLN A 212 -7.24 -9.59 -18.57
N PHE A 213 -7.71 -9.40 -17.34
CA PHE A 213 -6.88 -8.83 -16.29
C PHE A 213 -5.84 -9.86 -15.83
N ARG A 214 -4.55 -9.49 -15.91
CA ARG A 214 -3.44 -10.35 -15.47
C ARG A 214 -3.37 -10.56 -13.96
N ILE A 215 -3.96 -9.64 -13.19
CA ILE A 215 -4.05 -9.73 -11.73
C ILE A 215 -5.17 -10.70 -11.33
N PRO A 216 -5.03 -11.47 -10.23
CA PRO A 216 -6.04 -12.42 -9.77
C PRO A 216 -7.18 -11.65 -9.06
N VAL A 217 -8.07 -11.02 -9.85
CA VAL A 217 -9.07 -10.07 -9.36
C VAL A 217 -9.94 -10.65 -8.25
N GLU A 218 -10.37 -11.92 -8.36
CA GLU A 218 -11.17 -12.59 -7.34
C GLU A 218 -10.42 -12.73 -6.01
N LYS A 219 -9.13 -13.08 -6.05
CA LYS A 219 -8.30 -13.17 -4.84
C LYS A 219 -8.14 -11.80 -4.19
N ILE A 220 -7.87 -10.76 -4.99
CA ILE A 220 -7.77 -9.38 -4.51
C ILE A 220 -9.11 -8.94 -3.91
N MET A 221 -10.23 -9.25 -4.55
CA MET A 221 -11.57 -8.91 -4.06
C MET A 221 -11.83 -9.52 -2.67
N HIS A 222 -11.44 -10.77 -2.44
CA HIS A 222 -11.56 -11.41 -1.12
C HIS A 222 -10.62 -10.79 -0.07
N ALA A 223 -9.48 -10.25 -0.48
CA ALA A 223 -8.52 -9.60 0.42
C ALA A 223 -8.89 -8.14 0.78
N LEU A 224 -9.92 -7.54 0.17
CA LEU A 224 -10.22 -6.11 0.37
C LEU A 224 -10.51 -5.74 1.83
N GLU A 225 -11.14 -6.62 2.60
CA GLU A 225 -11.35 -6.38 4.03
C GLU A 225 -10.03 -6.32 4.79
N GLU A 226 -9.10 -7.24 4.51
CA GLU A 226 -7.75 -7.25 5.11
C GLU A 226 -6.93 -6.00 4.72
N ILE A 227 -7.12 -5.47 3.50
CA ILE A 227 -6.50 -4.22 3.04
C ILE A 227 -7.06 -3.00 3.77
N GLY A 228 -8.27 -3.09 4.34
CA GLY A 228 -8.82 -2.08 5.24
C GLY A 228 -8.10 -2.04 6.60
N GLU A 229 -7.56 -3.15 7.06
CA GLU A 229 -6.95 -3.30 8.39
C GLU A 229 -5.56 -2.67 8.50
N PHE A 230 -5.02 -2.70 9.74
CA PHE A 230 -3.62 -2.41 10.03
C PHE A 230 -3.12 -3.38 11.12
N PRO A 231 -1.93 -4.00 10.99
CA PRO A 231 -1.55 -5.14 11.81
C PRO A 231 -1.14 -4.80 13.24
N TYR A 232 -0.93 -3.53 13.56
CA TYR A 232 -0.53 -3.09 14.90
C TYR A 232 -1.66 -2.33 15.57
N ALA A 233 -1.90 -2.64 16.85
CA ALA A 233 -2.93 -1.98 17.63
C ALA A 233 -2.58 -0.51 17.87
N PRO A 234 -3.56 0.42 17.70
CA PRO A 234 -3.34 1.82 18.04
C PRO A 234 -3.10 1.98 19.55
N PRO A 235 -2.53 3.13 19.99
CA PRO A 235 -2.50 3.48 21.42
C PRO A 235 -3.90 3.39 22.04
N VAL A 236 -3.98 2.95 23.28
CA VAL A 236 -5.26 2.78 23.99
C VAL A 236 -5.95 4.14 24.18
N ASP A 237 -5.17 5.19 24.38
CA ASP A 237 -5.62 6.58 24.48
C ASP A 237 -4.52 7.54 23.96
N GLU A 238 -4.82 8.83 23.94
CA GLU A 238 -3.91 9.86 23.42
C GLU A 238 -2.65 10.09 24.27
N HIS A 239 -2.62 9.56 25.51
CA HIS A 239 -1.48 9.67 26.42
C HIS A 239 -0.65 8.38 26.48
N SER A 240 -1.13 7.29 25.90
CA SER A 240 -0.44 6.00 25.85
C SER A 240 0.53 5.94 24.69
N ALA A 241 1.72 5.38 24.93
CA ALA A 241 2.63 5.06 23.82
C ALA A 241 2.09 3.85 23.05
N PRO A 242 2.20 3.81 21.73
CA PRO A 242 1.87 2.64 20.94
C PRO A 242 2.83 1.50 21.28
N GLU A 243 2.37 0.26 21.16
CA GLU A 243 3.22 -0.93 21.34
C GLU A 243 4.43 -0.94 20.39
N ARG A 244 4.26 -0.31 19.24
CA ARG A 244 5.26 -0.21 18.16
C ARG A 244 5.41 1.24 17.75
N LEU A 245 6.65 1.69 17.62
CA LEU A 245 6.97 2.99 17.06
C LEU A 245 8.27 2.94 16.24
N TRP A 246 8.40 3.83 15.30
CA TRP A 246 9.62 3.99 14.51
C TRP A 246 10.07 5.45 14.55
N ASN A 247 11.26 5.69 15.10
CA ASN A 247 11.82 7.03 15.33
C ASN A 247 12.61 7.58 14.12
N GLY A 248 12.74 6.78 13.04
CA GLY A 248 13.47 7.22 11.84
C GLY A 248 12.75 8.35 11.10
N PRO A 249 13.46 9.07 10.23
CA PRO A 249 12.90 10.13 9.43
C PRO A 249 11.73 9.64 8.59
N THR A 250 10.57 10.29 8.76
CA THR A 250 9.32 9.89 8.08
C THR A 250 8.70 11.10 7.38
N LEU A 251 8.27 10.92 6.14
CA LEU A 251 7.48 11.89 5.40
C LEU A 251 6.11 11.31 5.05
N PHE A 252 5.05 11.97 5.49
CA PHE A 252 3.71 11.76 4.98
C PHE A 252 3.41 12.80 3.90
N VAL A 253 3.08 12.32 2.70
CA VAL A 253 2.63 13.17 1.59
C VAL A 253 1.12 13.04 1.48
N LYS A 254 0.40 14.14 1.63
CA LYS A 254 -1.07 14.19 1.58
C LYS A 254 -1.53 14.86 0.28
N GLY A 255 -2.45 14.22 -0.44
CA GLY A 255 -3.25 14.91 -1.45
C GLY A 255 -4.25 15.85 -0.79
N GLU A 256 -4.25 17.15 -1.16
CA GLU A 256 -5.14 18.15 -0.57
C GLU A 256 -6.61 17.74 -0.67
N ARG A 257 -7.02 17.23 -1.85
CA ARG A 257 -8.39 16.78 -2.13
C ARG A 257 -8.69 15.36 -1.67
N SER A 258 -7.68 14.66 -1.11
CA SER A 258 -7.83 13.29 -0.60
C SER A 258 -8.38 13.26 0.82
N LYS A 259 -9.16 12.19 1.12
CA LYS A 259 -9.72 11.94 2.46
C LYS A 259 -8.88 10.99 3.31
N TYR A 260 -7.86 10.33 2.75
CA TYR A 260 -7.09 9.27 3.44
C TYR A 260 -6.27 9.82 4.60
N ILE A 261 -5.58 10.94 4.40
CA ILE A 261 -4.93 11.66 5.52
C ILE A 261 -5.81 12.84 5.91
N ASN A 262 -6.24 12.89 7.16
CA ASN A 262 -7.13 13.94 7.65
C ASN A 262 -6.85 14.28 9.12
N ARG A 263 -7.50 15.32 9.65
CA ARG A 263 -7.28 15.80 11.02
C ARG A 263 -7.49 14.75 12.12
N HIS A 264 -8.31 13.72 11.85
CA HIS A 264 -8.66 12.71 12.86
C HIS A 264 -7.62 11.59 12.94
N ASN A 265 -6.87 11.32 11.85
CA ASN A 265 -5.88 10.25 11.81
C ASN A 265 -4.42 10.73 11.82
N ILE A 266 -4.15 12.04 11.68
CA ILE A 266 -2.81 12.62 11.86
C ILE A 266 -2.23 12.35 13.26
N PRO A 267 -3.00 12.44 14.38
CA PRO A 267 -2.48 12.07 15.70
C PRO A 267 -1.95 10.63 15.75
N LEU A 268 -2.64 9.69 15.12
CA LEU A 268 -2.20 8.30 15.04
C LEU A 268 -0.90 8.16 14.23
N CYS A 269 -0.74 8.90 13.12
CA CYS A 269 0.53 8.93 12.39
C CYS A 269 1.67 9.40 13.30
N LYS A 270 1.47 10.45 14.10
CA LYS A 270 2.48 10.96 15.04
C LYS A 270 2.79 9.98 16.16
N ALA A 271 1.80 9.23 16.63
CA ALA A 271 2.00 8.22 17.68
C ALA A 271 2.95 7.10 17.21
N TYR A 272 2.74 6.57 16.01
CA TYR A 272 3.60 5.52 15.46
C TYR A 272 4.94 6.04 14.90
N PHE A 273 4.95 7.28 14.39
CA PHE A 273 6.08 7.91 13.69
C PHE A 273 6.38 9.29 14.28
N PRO A 274 6.98 9.38 15.48
CA PRO A 274 7.17 10.65 16.18
C PRO A 274 7.97 11.69 15.39
N SER A 275 8.92 11.24 14.55
CA SER A 275 9.75 12.09 13.69
C SER A 275 9.12 12.43 12.34
N MET A 276 7.80 12.23 12.20
CA MET A 276 7.13 12.48 10.93
C MET A 276 7.01 13.96 10.57
N GLN A 277 7.15 14.24 9.29
CA GLN A 277 6.76 15.50 8.66
C GLN A 277 5.55 15.25 7.76
N LEU A 278 4.68 16.24 7.61
CA LEU A 278 3.54 16.21 6.70
C LEU A 278 3.71 17.25 5.59
N LYS A 279 3.66 16.79 4.34
CA LYS A 279 3.63 17.67 3.16
C LYS A 279 2.29 17.50 2.45
N VAL A 280 1.64 18.62 2.12
CA VAL A 280 0.40 18.63 1.35
C VAL A 280 0.71 19.04 -0.09
N LEU A 281 0.15 18.28 -1.05
CA LEU A 281 0.25 18.58 -2.48
C LEU A 281 -1.14 18.91 -3.03
N PRO A 282 -1.27 19.78 -4.05
CA PRO A 282 -2.56 20.18 -4.64
C PRO A 282 -3.15 19.08 -5.55
N THR A 283 -3.18 17.84 -5.06
CA THR A 283 -3.57 16.63 -5.78
C THR A 283 -4.74 15.93 -5.11
N GLY A 284 -5.31 14.93 -5.78
CA GLY A 284 -6.19 13.93 -5.18
C GLY A 284 -5.40 12.80 -4.52
N HIS A 285 -5.98 11.58 -4.54
CA HIS A 285 -5.33 10.38 -3.99
C HIS A 285 -4.12 9.90 -4.81
N TRP A 286 -4.10 10.20 -6.09
CA TRP A 286 -3.07 9.74 -7.04
C TRP A 286 -1.91 10.74 -7.14
N CYS A 287 -1.32 11.10 -5.99
CA CYS A 287 -0.29 12.15 -5.88
C CYS A 287 0.89 11.98 -6.85
N GLN A 288 1.19 10.77 -7.27
CA GLN A 288 2.30 10.45 -8.17
C GLN A 288 1.96 10.65 -9.66
N SER A 289 0.72 10.89 -10.01
CA SER A 289 0.24 10.98 -11.41
C SER A 289 -0.53 12.26 -11.72
N GLU A 290 -0.76 13.13 -10.75
CA GLU A 290 -1.32 14.47 -10.86
C GLU A 290 -0.20 15.53 -10.64
#